data_d862ffc6538b1732100bf46ffe071541
#
_entry.id   d862ffc6538b1732100bf46ffe071541
#
_cell.length_a   1.000
_cell.length_b   1.000
_cell.length_c   1.000
_cell.angle_alpha   90.00
_cell.angle_beta   90.00
_cell.angle_gamma   90.00
#
_symmetry.space_group_name_H-M   'P 1'
#
loop_
_entity.id
_entity.type
_entity.pdbx_description
1 polymer ?
#
loop_
_entity_poly.entity_id
_entity_poly.type
_entity_poly.pdbx_seq_one_letter_code
_entity_poly.pdbx_strand_id
1 'polypeptide(L)'
;DLIFTGGYGKDSVYRFMEEKNKAADLMPYLEKDQEFADSVAPEIISYWQKDGKLYTLSDVLLLGGGYWYNADIFEKAGIESVPETWDEFLEACEKIQSWSQNEGKSVIPVQITKENSAYLADALLLDTSKEAQDAVENHSMMLSAKELFPVLETMKQIRQYGDSTDKNYGYRDEGSMFNSGNTAMYINGVWASKLIDEKIDACYAPFPGKNGSTIASSSVCLGYIVGNTGNQETMDASVEFLKYMLSEKVQKRILLETGQMPSSPKIHLEEYKEQIPRMCNAVEAIRGADRIIEVPDNLWTADQLENFRNQIMEVLNGTLDEEQFCTNLYQ
;
A
#
# COMPACT_ATOMS: atom_id res chain seq x y z
N ASP A 1 -1.91 -24.33 13.35
CA ASP A 1 -1.78 -23.76 14.66
C ASP A 1 -1.60 -22.24 14.60
N LEU A 2 -0.72 -21.72 13.72
CA LEU A 2 -0.53 -20.30 13.46
C LEU A 2 -0.65 -20.03 11.97
N ILE A 3 -1.42 -19.01 11.59
CA ILE A 3 -1.60 -18.58 10.22
C ILE A 3 -1.06 -17.16 10.10
N PHE A 4 -0.13 -16.94 9.19
CA PHE A 4 0.27 -15.60 8.78
C PHE A 4 -0.43 -15.26 7.46
N THR A 5 -1.03 -14.10 7.41
CA THR A 5 -1.64 -13.60 6.18
C THR A 5 -1.36 -12.11 6.04
N GLY A 6 -0.79 -11.74 4.91
CA GLY A 6 -0.62 -10.34 4.52
C GLY A 6 -1.82 -9.79 3.77
N GLY A 7 -2.82 -10.61 3.54
CA GLY A 7 -4.02 -10.22 2.80
C GLY A 7 -5.17 -9.83 3.70
N TYR A 8 -6.07 -9.07 3.17
CA TYR A 8 -7.15 -8.40 3.84
C TYR A 8 -8.45 -8.64 3.11
N GLY A 9 -9.41 -7.97 3.54
CA GLY A 9 -10.75 -7.97 3.04
C GLY A 9 -11.67 -8.75 3.95
N LYS A 10 -12.90 -8.34 3.99
CA LYS A 10 -13.96 -8.90 4.82
C LYS A 10 -14.27 -10.37 4.48
N ASP A 11 -13.76 -10.87 3.35
CA ASP A 11 -13.96 -12.24 2.85
C ASP A 11 -12.69 -13.09 2.91
N SER A 12 -11.69 -12.61 3.65
CA SER A 12 -10.40 -13.27 3.85
C SER A 12 -10.49 -14.50 4.76
N VAL A 13 -9.36 -15.21 4.85
CA VAL A 13 -9.14 -16.29 5.84
C VAL A 13 -9.49 -15.84 7.27
N TYR A 14 -9.23 -14.56 7.61
CA TYR A 14 -9.58 -13.98 8.91
C TYR A 14 -11.07 -14.11 9.20
N ARG A 15 -11.94 -13.65 8.30
CA ARG A 15 -13.40 -13.72 8.47
C ARG A 15 -13.88 -15.16 8.59
N PHE A 16 -13.36 -16.03 7.72
CA PHE A 16 -13.68 -17.47 7.83
C PHE A 16 -13.29 -18.05 9.18
N MET A 17 -12.09 -17.74 9.67
CA MET A 17 -11.60 -18.24 10.96
C MET A 17 -12.44 -17.70 12.14
N GLU A 18 -12.80 -16.41 12.10
CA GLU A 18 -13.67 -15.77 13.08
C GLU A 18 -15.07 -16.41 13.07
N GLU A 19 -15.77 -16.40 11.94
CA GLU A 19 -17.13 -16.89 11.79
C GLU A 19 -17.29 -18.37 12.12
N LYS A 20 -16.28 -19.17 11.84
CA LYS A 20 -16.27 -20.61 12.15
C LYS A 20 -15.69 -20.93 13.53
N ASN A 21 -15.43 -19.90 14.36
CA ASN A 21 -14.81 -20.06 15.68
C ASN A 21 -13.50 -20.87 15.63
N LYS A 22 -12.69 -20.65 14.57
CA LYS A 22 -11.41 -21.32 14.35
C LYS A 22 -10.22 -20.48 14.78
N ALA A 23 -10.41 -19.20 15.09
CA ALA A 23 -9.39 -18.33 15.67
C ALA A 23 -9.50 -18.31 17.19
N ALA A 24 -8.37 -18.33 17.88
CA ALA A 24 -8.29 -18.15 19.33
C ALA A 24 -8.45 -16.65 19.67
N ASP A 25 -9.16 -16.37 20.74
CA ASP A 25 -9.25 -15.04 21.30
C ASP A 25 -7.95 -14.67 22.02
N LEU A 26 -7.30 -13.60 21.60
CA LEU A 26 -6.01 -13.13 22.12
C LEU A 26 -6.17 -12.14 23.30
N MET A 27 -7.37 -11.60 23.54
CA MET A 27 -7.58 -10.66 24.66
C MET A 27 -7.19 -11.25 26.02
N PRO A 28 -7.57 -12.51 26.37
CA PRO A 28 -7.19 -13.09 27.65
C PRO A 28 -5.66 -13.23 27.84
N TYR A 29 -4.89 -13.31 26.77
CA TYR A 29 -3.43 -13.36 26.84
C TYR A 29 -2.83 -11.96 27.10
N LEU A 30 -3.37 -10.93 26.45
CA LEU A 30 -2.96 -9.54 26.72
C LEU A 30 -3.31 -9.10 28.13
N GLU A 31 -4.48 -9.48 28.64
CA GLU A 31 -4.93 -9.15 30.00
C GLU A 31 -4.06 -9.80 31.11
N LYS A 32 -3.48 -10.97 30.83
CA LYS A 32 -2.64 -11.71 31.78
C LYS A 32 -1.17 -11.32 31.75
N ASP A 33 -0.71 -10.70 30.68
CA ASP A 33 0.69 -10.39 30.42
C ASP A 33 0.84 -8.93 29.96
N GLN A 34 1.15 -8.06 30.93
CA GLN A 34 1.29 -6.64 30.69
C GLN A 34 2.44 -6.32 29.73
N GLU A 35 3.55 -7.07 29.76
CA GLU A 35 4.67 -6.86 28.85
C GLU A 35 4.28 -7.15 27.41
N PHE A 36 3.47 -8.20 27.21
CA PHE A 36 2.89 -8.52 25.91
C PHE A 36 1.91 -7.43 25.45
N ALA A 37 1.01 -6.99 26.33
CA ALA A 37 0.07 -5.91 26.02
C ALA A 37 0.80 -4.61 25.62
N ASP A 38 1.86 -4.23 26.34
CA ASP A 38 2.68 -3.06 26.06
C ASP A 38 3.49 -3.16 24.75
N SER A 39 3.58 -4.35 24.16
CA SER A 39 4.23 -4.56 22.86
C SER A 39 3.28 -4.38 21.66
N VAL A 40 1.99 -4.26 21.92
CA VAL A 40 0.94 -4.09 20.90
C VAL A 40 0.44 -2.65 20.94
N ALA A 41 0.49 -1.97 19.81
CA ALA A 41 -0.03 -0.61 19.72
C ALA A 41 -1.55 -0.58 19.92
N PRO A 42 -2.08 0.38 20.71
CA PRO A 42 -3.51 0.48 21.00
C PRO A 42 -4.39 0.58 19.75
N GLU A 43 -3.90 1.22 18.71
CA GLU A 43 -4.59 1.33 17.42
C GLU A 43 -4.79 -0.03 16.73
N ILE A 44 -3.87 -0.98 16.89
CA ILE A 44 -4.00 -2.34 16.35
C ILE A 44 -5.12 -3.08 17.08
N ILE A 45 -5.17 -2.96 18.41
CA ILE A 45 -6.22 -3.55 19.21
C ILE A 45 -7.58 -2.95 18.80
N SER A 46 -7.67 -1.62 18.76
CA SER A 46 -8.90 -0.91 18.39
C SER A 46 -9.39 -1.26 16.99
N TYR A 47 -8.49 -1.49 16.05
CA TYR A 47 -8.81 -1.83 14.66
C TYR A 47 -9.39 -3.25 14.52
N TRP A 48 -8.78 -4.23 15.21
CA TRP A 48 -9.15 -5.64 15.07
C TRP A 48 -10.10 -6.16 16.13
N GLN A 49 -10.28 -5.44 17.26
CA GLN A 49 -11.17 -5.88 18.33
C GLN A 49 -12.64 -5.78 17.88
N LYS A 50 -13.36 -6.89 18.08
CA LYS A 50 -14.79 -7.00 17.81
C LYS A 50 -15.47 -7.72 18.96
N ASP A 51 -16.53 -7.13 19.48
CA ASP A 51 -17.30 -7.68 20.61
C ASP A 51 -16.42 -8.09 21.82
N GLY A 52 -15.39 -7.30 22.10
CA GLY A 52 -14.43 -7.53 23.19
C GLY A 52 -13.39 -8.63 22.92
N LYS A 53 -13.34 -9.20 21.72
CA LYS A 53 -12.41 -10.26 21.31
C LYS A 53 -11.41 -9.77 20.28
N LEU A 54 -10.25 -10.39 20.25
CA LEU A 54 -9.16 -10.07 19.33
C LEU A 54 -8.62 -11.37 18.71
N TYR A 55 -8.71 -11.50 17.40
CA TYR A 55 -8.36 -12.75 16.71
C TYR A 55 -7.08 -12.67 15.90
N THR A 56 -6.47 -11.50 15.78
CA THR A 56 -5.23 -11.30 15.05
C THR A 56 -4.38 -10.22 15.68
N LEU A 57 -3.07 -10.30 15.46
CA LEU A 57 -2.10 -9.26 15.80
C LEU A 57 -1.14 -9.04 14.63
N SER A 58 -0.97 -7.78 14.31
CA SER A 58 -0.09 -7.31 13.24
C SER A 58 1.33 -7.08 13.77
N ASP A 59 2.32 -7.51 13.02
CA ASP A 59 3.74 -7.24 13.31
C ASP A 59 4.29 -6.05 12.50
N VAL A 60 3.54 -5.60 11.49
CA VAL A 60 3.90 -4.45 10.64
C VAL A 60 2.68 -3.56 10.36
N LEU A 61 2.96 -2.30 10.06
CA LEU A 61 2.01 -1.36 9.49
C LEU A 61 2.30 -1.17 7.99
N LEU A 62 1.27 -0.95 7.21
CA LEU A 62 1.37 -0.67 5.79
C LEU A 62 1.26 0.84 5.55
N LEU A 63 2.32 1.46 5.08
CA LEU A 63 2.37 2.87 4.74
C LEU A 63 2.72 3.01 3.26
N GLY A 64 1.88 3.67 2.48
CA GLY A 64 2.03 3.79 1.03
C GLY A 64 1.15 4.88 0.46
N GLY A 65 0.56 4.64 -0.73
CA GLY A 65 -0.32 5.60 -1.39
C GLY A 65 0.47 6.79 -1.92
N GLY A 66 1.48 6.51 -2.72
CA GLY A 66 2.35 7.48 -3.35
C GLY A 66 3.39 6.78 -4.22
N TYR A 67 4.49 7.44 -4.48
CA TYR A 67 5.54 6.93 -5.35
C TYR A 67 6.93 7.34 -4.89
N TRP A 68 7.89 6.46 -5.13
CA TRP A 68 9.30 6.77 -5.12
C TRP A 68 9.66 7.46 -6.43
N TYR A 69 10.46 8.51 -6.39
CA TYR A 69 10.97 9.14 -7.58
C TYR A 69 12.49 9.27 -7.52
N ASN A 70 13.11 9.20 -8.70
CA ASN A 70 14.54 9.38 -8.86
C ASN A 70 14.82 10.89 -8.99
N ALA A 71 15.41 11.49 -7.94
CA ALA A 71 15.67 12.92 -7.87
C ALA A 71 16.61 13.41 -8.99
N ASP A 72 17.60 12.60 -9.36
CA ASP A 72 18.50 12.90 -10.49
C ASP A 72 17.75 13.02 -11.83
N ILE A 73 16.73 12.16 -12.06
CA ILE A 73 15.92 12.21 -13.27
C ILE A 73 15.02 13.43 -13.24
N PHE A 74 14.41 13.74 -12.10
CA PHE A 74 13.57 14.94 -11.93
C PHE A 74 14.36 16.21 -12.21
N GLU A 75 15.56 16.34 -11.61
CA GLU A 75 16.46 17.49 -11.89
C GLU A 75 16.80 17.62 -13.38
N LYS A 76 17.22 16.51 -14.02
CA LYS A 76 17.60 16.50 -15.44
C LYS A 76 16.43 16.79 -16.37
N ALA A 77 15.21 16.42 -15.99
CA ALA A 77 13.99 16.73 -16.72
C ALA A 77 13.44 18.14 -16.44
N GLY A 78 14.08 18.92 -15.55
CA GLY A 78 13.67 20.27 -15.19
C GLY A 78 12.42 20.32 -14.31
N ILE A 79 12.24 19.30 -13.43
CA ILE A 79 11.16 19.25 -12.45
C ILE A 79 11.73 19.76 -11.11
N GLU A 80 11.30 20.96 -10.70
CA GLU A 80 11.84 21.66 -9.52
C GLU A 80 11.17 21.22 -8.20
N SER A 81 9.94 20.74 -8.27
CA SER A 81 9.16 20.27 -7.11
C SER A 81 8.33 19.04 -7.47
N VAL A 82 7.94 18.27 -6.46
CA VAL A 82 6.99 17.17 -6.67
C VAL A 82 5.62 17.73 -7.10
N PRO A 83 4.91 17.04 -8.02
CA PRO A 83 3.57 17.41 -8.42
C PRO A 83 2.59 17.53 -7.25
N GLU A 84 1.84 18.61 -7.18
CA GLU A 84 0.80 18.86 -6.17
C GLU A 84 -0.60 18.56 -6.71
N THR A 85 -0.75 18.46 -8.05
CA THR A 85 -2.01 18.13 -8.74
C THR A 85 -1.80 17.02 -9.76
N TRP A 86 -2.88 16.35 -10.19
CA TRP A 86 -2.81 15.34 -11.25
C TRP A 86 -2.39 15.92 -12.59
N ASP A 87 -2.75 17.18 -12.86
CA ASP A 87 -2.28 17.90 -14.08
C ASP A 87 -0.77 18.10 -14.04
N GLU A 88 -0.23 18.52 -12.89
CA GLU A 88 1.22 18.64 -12.70
C GLU A 88 1.94 17.27 -12.74
N PHE A 89 1.28 16.21 -12.29
CA PHE A 89 1.82 14.85 -12.40
C PHE A 89 1.95 14.42 -13.87
N LEU A 90 0.95 14.71 -14.70
CA LEU A 90 0.98 14.46 -16.12
C LEU A 90 2.04 15.36 -16.82
N GLU A 91 2.15 16.63 -16.43
CA GLU A 91 3.19 17.53 -16.93
C GLU A 91 4.60 17.03 -16.58
N ALA A 92 4.80 16.50 -15.36
CA ALA A 92 6.06 15.87 -14.98
C ALA A 92 6.37 14.64 -15.83
N CYS A 93 5.36 13.81 -16.13
CA CYS A 93 5.51 12.69 -17.07
C CYS A 93 5.95 13.16 -18.45
N GLU A 94 5.34 14.22 -18.98
CA GLU A 94 5.70 14.80 -20.27
C GLU A 94 7.14 15.35 -20.29
N LYS A 95 7.56 16.06 -19.24
CA LYS A 95 8.92 16.56 -19.08
C LYS A 95 9.95 15.43 -19.07
N ILE A 96 9.69 14.36 -18.30
CA ILE A 96 10.59 13.19 -18.24
C ILE A 96 10.68 12.51 -19.61
N GLN A 97 9.55 12.29 -20.28
CA GLN A 97 9.51 11.68 -21.60
C GLN A 97 10.29 12.51 -22.63
N SER A 98 10.07 13.82 -22.65
CA SER A 98 10.76 14.76 -23.56
C SER A 98 12.26 14.79 -23.29
N TRP A 99 12.68 14.86 -22.04
CA TRP A 99 14.09 14.78 -21.67
C TRP A 99 14.71 13.46 -22.12
N SER A 100 14.04 12.35 -21.84
CA SER A 100 14.52 11.01 -22.21
C SER A 100 14.74 10.89 -23.72
N GLN A 101 13.80 11.37 -24.54
CA GLN A 101 13.91 11.37 -26.01
C GLN A 101 15.03 12.25 -26.48
N ASN A 102 15.17 13.46 -25.95
CA ASN A 102 16.22 14.43 -26.35
C ASN A 102 17.64 13.90 -26.04
N GLU A 103 17.78 13.13 -24.95
CA GLU A 103 19.03 12.50 -24.54
C GLU A 103 19.27 11.12 -25.21
N GLY A 104 18.38 10.68 -26.10
CA GLY A 104 18.46 9.36 -26.72
C GLY A 104 18.36 8.21 -25.75
N LYS A 105 17.64 8.40 -24.63
CA LYS A 105 17.41 7.41 -23.58
C LYS A 105 16.05 6.73 -23.74
N SER A 106 15.83 5.67 -23.00
CA SER A 106 14.57 4.93 -22.96
C SER A 106 13.96 4.92 -21.55
N VAL A 107 14.07 6.06 -20.85
CA VAL A 107 13.47 6.20 -19.51
C VAL A 107 11.99 6.51 -19.67
N ILE A 108 11.16 5.69 -19.04
CA ILE A 108 9.72 5.94 -18.94
C ILE A 108 9.40 6.72 -17.66
N PRO A 109 8.43 7.63 -17.70
CA PRO A 109 8.02 8.40 -16.52
C PRO A 109 7.51 7.51 -15.36
N VAL A 110 6.53 6.67 -15.63
CA VAL A 110 5.87 5.82 -14.64
C VAL A 110 5.30 4.57 -15.29
N GLN A 111 5.29 3.45 -14.56
CA GLN A 111 4.65 2.22 -15.01
C GLN A 111 3.44 1.90 -14.14
N ILE A 112 2.26 1.83 -14.75
CA ILE A 112 1.08 1.25 -14.12
C ILE A 112 1.10 -0.25 -14.36
N THR A 113 0.90 -1.01 -13.29
CA THR A 113 0.79 -2.47 -13.31
C THR A 113 -0.49 -2.89 -12.59
N LYS A 114 -0.87 -4.14 -12.70
CA LYS A 114 -2.01 -4.68 -11.96
C LYS A 114 -1.83 -4.54 -10.43
N GLU A 115 -0.58 -4.61 -9.95
CA GLU A 115 -0.30 -4.59 -8.51
C GLU A 115 -0.44 -3.18 -7.90
N ASN A 116 0.03 -2.15 -8.63
CA ASN A 116 0.01 -0.78 -8.12
C ASN A 116 -1.24 0.02 -8.54
N SER A 117 -2.01 -0.48 -9.50
CA SER A 117 -3.15 0.22 -10.10
C SER A 117 -4.25 0.60 -9.10
N ALA A 118 -4.52 -0.26 -8.10
CA ALA A 118 -5.55 0.01 -7.12
C ALA A 118 -5.18 1.16 -6.17
N TYR A 119 -3.91 1.32 -5.79
CA TYR A 119 -3.46 2.48 -5.02
C TYR A 119 -3.69 3.80 -5.76
N LEU A 120 -3.39 3.79 -7.07
CA LEU A 120 -3.63 4.95 -7.93
C LEU A 120 -5.13 5.23 -8.09
N ALA A 121 -5.94 4.20 -8.29
CA ALA A 121 -7.39 4.33 -8.42
C ALA A 121 -8.03 4.90 -7.14
N ASP A 122 -7.64 4.40 -5.96
CA ASP A 122 -8.17 4.86 -4.67
C ASP A 122 -7.86 6.34 -4.42
N ALA A 123 -6.65 6.80 -4.78
CA ALA A 123 -6.30 8.21 -4.70
C ALA A 123 -7.11 9.07 -5.67
N LEU A 124 -7.30 8.62 -6.91
CA LEU A 124 -8.10 9.33 -7.91
C LEU A 124 -9.59 9.39 -7.53
N LEU A 125 -10.14 8.35 -6.91
CA LEU A 125 -11.54 8.31 -6.45
C LEU A 125 -11.86 9.46 -5.50
N LEU A 126 -10.91 9.85 -4.65
CA LEU A 126 -11.08 10.95 -3.69
C LEU A 126 -11.33 12.31 -4.37
N ASP A 127 -10.94 12.47 -5.62
CA ASP A 127 -11.09 13.71 -6.37
C ASP A 127 -12.26 13.69 -7.36
N THR A 128 -12.98 12.57 -7.46
CA THR A 128 -14.01 12.36 -8.48
C THR A 128 -15.34 12.97 -8.08
N SER A 129 -15.97 12.45 -7.03
CA SER A 129 -17.28 12.87 -6.55
C SER A 129 -17.41 12.69 -5.04
N LYS A 130 -18.46 13.27 -4.46
CA LYS A 130 -18.74 13.04 -3.03
C LYS A 130 -19.09 11.58 -2.75
N GLU A 131 -19.80 10.94 -3.65
CA GLU A 131 -20.17 9.53 -3.56
C GLU A 131 -18.92 8.64 -3.56
N ALA A 132 -17.93 8.94 -4.42
CA ALA A 132 -16.67 8.21 -4.46
C ALA A 132 -15.83 8.43 -3.19
N GLN A 133 -15.78 9.68 -2.70
CA GLN A 133 -15.12 9.98 -1.42
C GLN A 133 -15.76 9.20 -0.27
N ASP A 134 -17.08 9.23 -0.18
CA ASP A 134 -17.83 8.53 0.87
C ASP A 134 -17.61 7.00 0.77
N ALA A 135 -17.48 6.45 -0.44
CA ALA A 135 -17.19 5.04 -0.64
C ALA A 135 -15.82 4.65 -0.05
N VAL A 136 -14.79 5.46 -0.32
CA VAL A 136 -13.45 5.25 0.23
C VAL A 136 -13.44 5.45 1.75
N GLU A 137 -14.00 6.56 2.26
CA GLU A 137 -14.00 6.91 3.68
C GLU A 137 -14.81 5.95 4.55
N ASN A 138 -15.87 5.35 4.00
CA ASN A 138 -16.74 4.42 4.73
C ASN A 138 -16.47 2.95 4.40
N HIS A 139 -15.40 2.63 3.68
CA HIS A 139 -15.02 1.27 3.27
C HIS A 139 -16.19 0.55 2.55
N SER A 140 -16.84 1.27 1.66
CA SER A 140 -18.03 0.80 0.94
C SER A 140 -17.82 0.96 -0.57
N MET A 141 -16.88 0.18 -1.13
CA MET A 141 -16.42 0.28 -2.51
C MET A 141 -17.46 -0.26 -3.51
N MET A 142 -18.71 0.22 -3.39
CA MET A 142 -19.80 -0.04 -4.33
C MET A 142 -19.97 1.20 -5.23
N LEU A 143 -19.17 1.27 -6.27
CA LEU A 143 -19.05 2.40 -7.18
C LEU A 143 -19.82 2.13 -8.47
N SER A 144 -20.46 3.13 -9.01
CA SER A 144 -21.06 3.05 -10.35
C SER A 144 -20.08 3.47 -11.44
N ALA A 145 -20.43 3.22 -12.68
CA ALA A 145 -19.67 3.68 -13.83
C ALA A 145 -19.41 5.21 -13.79
N LYS A 146 -20.33 5.98 -13.25
CA LYS A 146 -20.19 7.44 -13.11
C LYS A 146 -18.98 7.84 -12.24
N GLU A 147 -18.70 7.10 -11.17
CA GLU A 147 -17.57 7.34 -10.29
C GLU A 147 -16.28 6.76 -10.87
N LEU A 148 -16.35 5.63 -11.56
CA LEU A 148 -15.17 4.91 -12.08
C LEU A 148 -14.64 5.50 -13.40
N PHE A 149 -15.48 5.95 -14.32
CA PHE A 149 -15.04 6.45 -15.63
C PHE A 149 -14.01 7.60 -15.53
N PRO A 150 -14.20 8.64 -14.70
CA PRO A 150 -13.20 9.69 -14.56
C PRO A 150 -11.84 9.16 -14.06
N VAL A 151 -11.86 8.15 -13.17
CA VAL A 151 -10.65 7.49 -12.67
C VAL A 151 -9.94 6.75 -13.80
N LEU A 152 -10.68 5.94 -14.55
CA LEU A 152 -10.14 5.19 -15.68
C LEU A 152 -9.56 6.11 -16.75
N GLU A 153 -10.21 7.24 -17.02
CA GLU A 153 -9.73 8.25 -17.98
C GLU A 153 -8.37 8.83 -17.56
N THR A 154 -8.24 9.23 -16.30
CA THR A 154 -6.95 9.73 -15.78
C THR A 154 -5.88 8.63 -15.77
N MET A 155 -6.24 7.40 -15.38
CA MET A 155 -5.32 6.27 -15.44
C MET A 155 -4.86 5.96 -16.87
N LYS A 156 -5.73 6.08 -17.87
CA LYS A 156 -5.35 5.94 -19.30
C LYS A 156 -4.37 7.04 -19.74
N GLN A 157 -4.58 8.28 -19.29
CA GLN A 157 -3.64 9.37 -19.57
C GLN A 157 -2.26 9.09 -18.98
N ILE A 158 -2.19 8.62 -17.74
CA ILE A 158 -0.92 8.22 -17.10
C ILE A 158 -0.31 7.01 -17.82
N ARG A 159 -1.12 6.04 -18.23
CA ARG A 159 -0.67 4.82 -18.93
C ARG A 159 0.09 5.10 -20.23
N GLN A 160 -0.22 6.20 -20.91
CA GLN A 160 0.47 6.61 -22.16
C GLN A 160 1.97 6.87 -21.97
N TYR A 161 2.40 7.17 -20.75
CA TYR A 161 3.80 7.44 -20.41
C TYR A 161 4.56 6.17 -19.95
N GLY A 162 3.87 5.04 -19.83
CA GLY A 162 4.46 3.75 -19.50
C GLY A 162 4.98 2.97 -20.71
N ASP A 163 5.49 1.78 -20.46
CA ASP A 163 5.88 0.85 -21.54
C ASP A 163 4.64 0.32 -22.26
N SER A 164 4.55 0.57 -23.54
CA SER A 164 3.44 0.13 -24.42
C SER A 164 3.58 -1.31 -24.93
N THR A 165 4.62 -2.05 -24.55
CA THR A 165 4.91 -3.38 -25.12
C THR A 165 4.09 -4.51 -24.51
N ASP A 166 3.01 -4.22 -23.78
CA ASP A 166 2.08 -5.19 -23.15
C ASP A 166 2.76 -6.29 -22.29
N LYS A 167 3.96 -6.00 -21.79
CA LYS A 167 4.59 -6.89 -20.83
C LYS A 167 3.78 -6.86 -19.54
N ASN A 168 3.43 -8.02 -19.05
CA ASN A 168 2.78 -8.16 -17.77
C ASN A 168 3.83 -8.00 -16.65
N TYR A 169 4.14 -6.75 -16.31
CA TYR A 169 5.08 -6.43 -15.25
C TYR A 169 4.51 -6.82 -13.89
N GLY A 170 5.26 -7.64 -13.15
CA GLY A 170 4.96 -7.97 -11.77
C GLY A 170 5.73 -7.07 -10.80
N TYR A 171 5.44 -7.21 -9.53
CA TYR A 171 6.03 -6.42 -8.43
C TYR A 171 7.57 -6.31 -8.48
N ARG A 172 8.27 -7.41 -8.86
CA ARG A 172 9.74 -7.42 -8.93
C ARG A 172 10.27 -6.68 -10.15
N ASP A 173 9.52 -6.68 -11.23
CA ASP A 173 9.92 -6.04 -12.49
C ASP A 173 9.94 -4.52 -12.33
N GLU A 174 8.93 -3.95 -11.65
CA GLU A 174 8.84 -2.52 -11.35
C GLU A 174 10.07 -2.03 -10.56
N GLY A 175 10.42 -2.71 -9.48
CA GLY A 175 11.60 -2.39 -8.68
C GLY A 175 12.90 -2.50 -9.49
N SER A 176 13.00 -3.49 -10.39
CA SER A 176 14.16 -3.68 -11.27
C SER A 176 14.27 -2.55 -12.30
N MET A 177 13.14 -2.10 -12.87
CA MET A 177 13.11 -0.98 -13.81
C MET A 177 13.54 0.32 -13.14
N PHE A 178 13.07 0.58 -11.93
CA PHE A 178 13.45 1.75 -11.15
C PHE A 178 14.95 1.71 -10.79
N ASN A 179 15.46 0.58 -10.30
CA ASN A 179 16.86 0.41 -9.93
C ASN A 179 17.83 0.48 -11.11
N SER A 180 17.38 0.15 -12.32
CA SER A 180 18.18 0.33 -13.54
C SER A 180 18.10 1.74 -14.13
N GLY A 181 17.29 2.64 -13.53
CA GLY A 181 17.07 3.99 -14.04
C GLY A 181 16.21 4.03 -15.31
N ASN A 182 15.49 2.96 -15.63
CA ASN A 182 14.60 2.89 -16.80
C ASN A 182 13.19 3.42 -16.51
N THR A 183 12.87 3.66 -15.22
CA THR A 183 11.63 4.29 -14.79
C THR A 183 11.94 5.40 -13.80
N ALA A 184 11.35 6.58 -13.98
CA ALA A 184 11.59 7.75 -13.14
C ALA A 184 10.78 7.71 -11.83
N MET A 185 9.56 7.17 -11.88
CA MET A 185 8.65 7.05 -10.74
C MET A 185 8.22 5.60 -10.53
N TYR A 186 8.22 5.17 -9.26
CA TYR A 186 7.88 3.81 -8.83
C TYR A 186 6.77 3.86 -7.79
N ILE A 187 5.53 3.54 -8.21
CA ILE A 187 4.36 3.51 -7.34
C ILE A 187 4.50 2.34 -6.37
N ASN A 188 4.83 2.64 -5.12
CA ASN A 188 5.00 1.63 -4.07
C ASN A 188 4.98 2.30 -2.68
N GLY A 189 4.94 1.50 -1.60
CA GLY A 189 4.99 1.98 -0.23
C GLY A 189 6.40 2.02 0.37
N VAL A 190 6.48 2.34 1.66
CA VAL A 190 7.75 2.45 2.39
C VAL A 190 8.52 1.14 2.45
N TRP A 191 7.82 0.00 2.37
CA TRP A 191 8.44 -1.34 2.34
C TRP A 191 9.37 -1.56 1.14
N ALA A 192 9.26 -0.74 0.09
CA ALA A 192 10.18 -0.77 -1.03
C ALA A 192 11.53 -0.09 -0.73
N SER A 193 11.64 0.67 0.36
CA SER A 193 12.83 1.46 0.70
C SER A 193 14.15 0.66 0.69
N LYS A 194 14.09 -0.61 1.11
CA LYS A 194 15.23 -1.54 1.11
C LYS A 194 15.43 -2.28 -0.22
N LEU A 195 14.45 -2.25 -1.10
CA LEU A 195 14.53 -2.85 -2.43
C LEU A 195 15.15 -1.90 -3.45
N ILE A 196 15.18 -0.62 -3.13
CA ILE A 196 15.76 0.42 -4.00
C ILE A 196 17.27 0.46 -3.79
N ASP A 197 18.03 0.34 -4.89
CA ASP A 197 19.49 0.41 -4.89
C ASP A 197 19.97 1.71 -4.23
N GLU A 198 21.02 1.63 -3.41
CA GLU A 198 21.60 2.78 -2.72
C GLU A 198 22.17 3.85 -3.67
N LYS A 199 22.47 3.46 -4.91
CA LYS A 199 22.96 4.38 -5.95
C LYS A 199 21.87 5.31 -6.50
N ILE A 200 20.59 4.96 -6.30
CA ILE A 200 19.50 5.79 -6.74
C ILE A 200 19.22 6.84 -5.66
N ASP A 201 19.28 8.11 -6.03
CA ASP A 201 18.79 9.18 -5.18
C ASP A 201 17.25 9.18 -5.21
N ALA A 202 16.69 8.29 -4.38
CA ALA A 202 15.26 8.05 -4.34
C ALA A 202 14.61 8.82 -3.18
N CYS A 203 13.67 9.66 -3.54
CA CYS A 203 12.78 10.37 -2.62
C CYS A 203 11.35 9.83 -2.72
N TYR A 204 10.52 10.08 -1.72
CA TYR A 204 9.13 9.64 -1.69
C TYR A 204 8.17 10.83 -1.74
N ALA A 205 7.11 10.72 -2.52
CA ALA A 205 6.02 11.66 -2.55
C ALA A 205 4.68 10.92 -2.39
N PRO A 206 3.74 11.44 -1.56
CA PRO A 206 2.34 11.04 -1.60
C PRO A 206 1.74 11.32 -2.99
N PHE A 207 0.62 10.69 -3.32
CA PHE A 207 -0.10 11.07 -4.53
C PHE A 207 -0.62 12.51 -4.43
N PRO A 208 -0.61 13.24 -5.54
CA PRO A 208 -1.28 14.53 -5.60
C PRO A 208 -2.79 14.35 -5.53
N GLY A 209 -3.47 15.36 -5.08
CA GLY A 209 -4.91 15.42 -5.03
C GLY A 209 -5.43 16.76 -5.52
N LYS A 210 -6.73 16.95 -5.42
CA LYS A 210 -7.39 18.17 -5.86
C LYS A 210 -6.95 19.38 -5.06
N ASN A 211 -6.75 20.49 -5.74
CA ASN A 211 -6.36 21.78 -5.13
C ASN A 211 -5.03 21.75 -4.34
N GLY A 212 -4.08 20.93 -4.75
CA GLY A 212 -2.78 20.85 -4.09
C GLY A 212 -2.79 20.05 -2.78
N SER A 213 -3.86 19.31 -2.49
CA SER A 213 -3.86 18.37 -1.37
C SER A 213 -3.03 17.12 -1.70
N THR A 214 -2.54 16.45 -0.68
CA THR A 214 -1.77 15.21 -0.80
C THR A 214 -2.53 14.03 -0.22
N ILE A 215 -2.38 12.87 -0.86
CA ILE A 215 -3.09 11.64 -0.51
C ILE A 215 -2.08 10.53 -0.26
N ALA A 216 -2.20 9.86 0.89
CA ALA A 216 -1.39 8.71 1.23
C ALA A 216 -2.26 7.58 1.81
N SER A 217 -1.66 6.41 1.99
CA SER A 217 -2.33 5.27 2.62
C SER A 217 -1.59 4.83 3.87
N SER A 218 -2.35 4.52 4.92
CA SER A 218 -1.84 3.93 6.14
C SER A 218 -2.84 2.90 6.68
N SER A 219 -2.39 1.69 6.91
CA SER A 219 -3.25 0.59 7.37
C SER A 219 -2.57 -0.30 8.38
N VAL A 220 -3.39 -0.96 9.19
CA VAL A 220 -2.98 -2.06 10.04
C VAL A 220 -2.96 -3.35 9.22
N CYS A 221 -1.81 -4.04 9.21
CA CYS A 221 -1.69 -5.35 8.56
C CYS A 221 -2.47 -6.43 9.32
N LEU A 222 -2.97 -7.45 8.65
CA LEU A 222 -3.67 -8.56 9.32
C LEU A 222 -2.72 -9.34 10.25
N GLY A 223 -1.56 -9.74 9.74
CA GLY A 223 -0.54 -10.40 10.57
C GLY A 223 -0.86 -11.85 10.91
N TYR A 224 -0.89 -12.17 12.20
CA TYR A 224 -0.95 -13.55 12.70
C TYR A 224 -2.28 -13.87 13.35
N ILE A 225 -2.88 -14.99 12.95
CA ILE A 225 -4.06 -15.60 13.54
C ILE A 225 -3.63 -16.88 14.27
N VAL A 226 -3.91 -16.98 15.54
CA VAL A 226 -3.74 -18.22 16.30
C VAL A 226 -4.96 -19.11 16.10
N GLY A 227 -4.76 -20.35 15.65
CA GLY A 227 -5.84 -21.30 15.46
C GLY A 227 -6.44 -21.77 16.80
N ASN A 228 -7.77 -21.75 16.90
CA ASN A 228 -8.48 -22.39 18.00
C ASN A 228 -8.48 -23.92 17.80
N THR A 229 -7.42 -24.57 18.27
CA THR A 229 -7.19 -26.01 18.10
C THR A 229 -7.91 -26.87 19.12
N GLY A 230 -8.44 -26.26 20.19
CA GLY A 230 -8.95 -26.97 21.35
C GLY A 230 -7.84 -27.56 22.25
N ASN A 231 -6.56 -27.39 21.89
CA ASN A 231 -5.41 -27.78 22.70
C ASN A 231 -4.73 -26.52 23.25
N GLN A 232 -4.79 -26.33 24.57
CA GLN A 232 -4.27 -25.13 25.21
C GLN A 232 -2.76 -24.99 25.05
N GLU A 233 -2.00 -26.08 25.16
CA GLU A 233 -0.53 -26.04 25.00
C GLU A 233 -0.11 -25.57 23.60
N THR A 234 -0.83 -25.99 22.56
CA THR A 234 -0.58 -25.58 21.18
C THR A 234 -0.90 -24.10 20.99
N MET A 235 -2.01 -23.61 21.56
CA MET A 235 -2.37 -22.20 21.49
C MET A 235 -1.38 -21.33 22.26
N ASP A 236 -0.97 -21.75 23.47
CA ASP A 236 0.02 -21.05 24.27
C ASP A 236 1.38 -20.95 23.55
N ALA A 237 1.84 -22.03 22.93
CA ALA A 237 3.06 -22.02 22.13
C ALA A 237 2.97 -21.06 20.93
N SER A 238 1.80 -20.98 20.30
CA SER A 238 1.54 -20.04 19.19
C SER A 238 1.57 -18.58 19.68
N VAL A 239 1.03 -18.31 20.85
CA VAL A 239 1.07 -16.98 21.48
C VAL A 239 2.50 -16.60 21.90
N GLU A 240 3.30 -17.54 22.42
CA GLU A 240 4.71 -17.28 22.70
C GLU A 240 5.49 -16.88 21.43
N PHE A 241 5.16 -17.48 20.28
CA PHE A 241 5.72 -17.03 19.01
C PHE A 241 5.29 -15.60 18.67
N LEU A 242 4.02 -15.23 18.89
CA LEU A 242 3.56 -13.85 18.69
C LEU A 242 4.31 -12.85 19.58
N LYS A 243 4.48 -13.17 20.87
CA LYS A 243 5.29 -12.34 21.78
C LYS A 243 6.72 -12.15 21.27
N TYR A 244 7.32 -13.23 20.73
CA TYR A 244 8.63 -13.13 20.10
C TYR A 244 8.63 -12.20 18.89
N MET A 245 7.66 -12.32 17.99
CA MET A 245 7.54 -11.46 16.79
C MET A 245 7.32 -9.99 17.14
N LEU A 246 6.58 -9.71 18.21
CA LEU A 246 6.29 -8.36 18.70
C LEU A 246 7.33 -7.84 19.70
N SER A 247 8.35 -8.65 20.04
CA SER A 247 9.44 -8.19 20.89
C SER A 247 10.22 -7.05 20.23
N GLU A 248 10.70 -6.10 21.02
CA GLU A 248 11.52 -4.98 20.54
C GLU A 248 12.70 -5.45 19.66
N LYS A 249 13.35 -6.56 20.04
CA LYS A 249 14.44 -7.14 19.27
C LYS A 249 14.03 -7.51 17.84
N VAL A 250 12.90 -8.17 17.65
CA VAL A 250 12.41 -8.60 16.33
C VAL A 250 11.87 -7.41 15.56
N GLN A 251 11.11 -6.55 16.21
CA GLN A 251 10.54 -5.35 15.59
C GLN A 251 11.63 -4.39 15.08
N LYS A 252 12.73 -4.24 15.82
CA LYS A 252 13.92 -3.52 15.36
C LYS A 252 14.55 -4.18 14.11
N ARG A 253 14.60 -5.50 14.07
CA ARG A 253 15.11 -6.23 12.89
C ARG A 253 14.19 -6.08 11.68
N ILE A 254 12.86 -6.12 11.89
CA ILE A 254 11.89 -5.85 10.84
C ILE A 254 12.18 -4.47 10.23
N LEU A 255 12.33 -3.43 11.04
CA LEU A 255 12.65 -2.10 10.58
C LEU A 255 13.95 -2.06 9.77
N LEU A 256 15.05 -2.53 10.36
CA LEU A 256 16.39 -2.31 9.81
C LEU A 256 16.75 -3.27 8.68
N GLU A 257 16.24 -4.51 8.70
CA GLU A 257 16.61 -5.54 7.74
C GLU A 257 15.63 -5.64 6.56
N THR A 258 14.32 -5.38 6.79
CA THR A 258 13.31 -5.56 5.76
C THR A 258 12.78 -4.25 5.18
N GLY A 259 12.93 -3.13 5.87
CA GLY A 259 12.36 -1.84 5.49
C GLY A 259 10.85 -1.75 5.69
N GLN A 260 10.25 -2.71 6.38
CA GLN A 260 8.84 -2.63 6.76
C GLN A 260 8.66 -1.79 8.02
N MET A 261 7.53 -1.12 8.14
CA MET A 261 7.19 -0.33 9.31
C MET A 261 6.76 -1.25 10.45
N PRO A 262 7.51 -1.31 11.58
CA PRO A 262 7.11 -2.12 12.73
C PRO A 262 5.80 -1.66 13.31
N SER A 263 5.04 -2.59 13.87
CA SER A 263 3.78 -2.30 14.55
C SER A 263 3.94 -1.99 16.04
N SER A 264 5.10 -2.29 16.64
CA SER A 264 5.33 -2.09 18.06
C SER A 264 5.50 -0.61 18.42
N PRO A 265 4.78 -0.10 19.42
CA PRO A 265 4.92 1.27 19.90
C PRO A 265 6.30 1.54 20.56
N LYS A 266 7.08 0.50 20.84
CA LYS A 266 8.43 0.61 21.44
C LYS A 266 9.50 0.99 20.42
N ILE A 267 9.19 1.00 19.11
CA ILE A 267 10.13 1.34 18.05
C ILE A 267 9.91 2.79 17.61
N HIS A 268 10.86 3.64 17.92
CA HIS A 268 10.83 5.07 17.58
C HIS A 268 11.75 5.33 16.38
N LEU A 269 11.17 5.66 15.21
CA LEU A 269 11.91 5.83 13.95
C LEU A 269 13.06 6.83 14.05
N GLU A 270 12.89 7.90 14.81
CA GLU A 270 13.90 8.95 14.98
C GLU A 270 15.24 8.42 15.50
N GLU A 271 15.23 7.34 16.30
CA GLU A 271 16.44 6.70 16.82
C GLU A 271 17.26 6.01 15.71
N TYR A 272 16.64 5.76 14.56
CA TYR A 272 17.24 5.04 13.43
C TYR A 272 17.42 5.90 12.18
N LYS A 273 17.16 7.20 12.26
CA LYS A 273 17.16 8.12 11.11
C LYS A 273 18.49 8.13 10.34
N GLU A 274 19.63 8.01 11.03
CA GLU A 274 20.92 7.92 10.38
C GLU A 274 21.16 6.59 9.64
N GLN A 275 20.48 5.50 10.04
CA GLN A 275 20.64 4.18 9.46
C GLN A 275 19.68 3.92 8.29
N ILE A 276 18.50 4.54 8.34
CA ILE A 276 17.42 4.37 7.37
C ILE A 276 16.79 5.73 6.95
N PRO A 277 17.60 6.72 6.53
CA PRO A 277 17.11 8.07 6.27
C PRO A 277 16.01 8.09 5.20
N ARG A 278 16.16 7.30 4.11
CA ARG A 278 15.18 7.18 3.03
C ARG A 278 13.81 6.75 3.53
N MET A 279 13.77 5.73 4.39
CA MET A 279 12.51 5.25 4.96
C MET A 279 11.88 6.28 5.91
N CYS A 280 12.69 6.92 6.76
CA CYS A 280 12.18 7.96 7.67
C CYS A 280 11.56 9.10 6.90
N ASN A 281 12.21 9.58 5.84
CA ASN A 281 11.67 10.66 5.00
C ASN A 281 10.35 10.23 4.32
N ALA A 282 10.25 8.98 3.86
CA ALA A 282 9.00 8.48 3.28
C ALA A 282 7.86 8.39 4.31
N VAL A 283 8.15 7.92 5.51
CA VAL A 283 7.15 7.88 6.59
C VAL A 283 6.71 9.28 7.02
N GLU A 284 7.64 10.24 7.09
CA GLU A 284 7.32 11.64 7.36
C GLU A 284 6.41 12.22 6.27
N ALA A 285 6.71 11.96 4.99
CA ALA A 285 5.88 12.41 3.87
C ALA A 285 4.45 11.83 3.92
N ILE A 286 4.31 10.53 4.20
CA ILE A 286 3.01 9.87 4.32
C ILE A 286 2.22 10.43 5.50
N ARG A 287 2.85 10.57 6.67
CA ARG A 287 2.18 11.10 7.87
C ARG A 287 1.80 12.58 7.75
N GLY A 288 2.51 13.31 6.92
CA GLY A 288 2.23 14.72 6.61
C GLY A 288 1.21 14.92 5.49
N ALA A 289 0.71 13.86 4.86
CA ALA A 289 -0.30 13.98 3.82
C ALA A 289 -1.62 14.55 4.38
N ASP A 290 -2.32 15.36 3.57
CA ASP A 290 -3.57 16.00 3.96
C ASP A 290 -4.71 15.00 4.16
N ARG A 291 -4.67 13.90 3.40
CA ARG A 291 -5.65 12.81 3.48
C ARG A 291 -4.92 11.47 3.56
N ILE A 292 -5.29 10.70 4.57
CA ILE A 292 -4.77 9.33 4.76
C ILE A 292 -5.95 8.37 4.68
N ILE A 293 -5.85 7.41 3.77
CA ILE A 293 -6.86 6.36 3.54
C ILE A 293 -6.27 4.99 3.84
N GLU A 294 -7.12 3.98 3.91
CA GLU A 294 -6.68 2.60 4.00
C GLU A 294 -5.99 2.16 2.68
N VAL A 295 -5.18 1.11 2.76
CA VAL A 295 -4.66 0.46 1.55
C VAL A 295 -5.77 -0.27 0.80
N PRO A 296 -5.65 -0.49 -0.53
CA PRO A 296 -6.69 -1.15 -1.33
C PRO A 296 -7.16 -2.47 -0.74
N ASP A 297 -6.23 -3.24 -0.20
CA ASP A 297 -6.53 -4.54 0.42
C ASP A 297 -7.49 -4.46 1.62
N ASN A 298 -7.62 -3.30 2.27
CA ASN A 298 -8.58 -3.06 3.36
C ASN A 298 -9.85 -2.33 2.90
N LEU A 299 -9.79 -1.61 1.78
CA LEU A 299 -10.91 -0.86 1.24
C LEU A 299 -11.86 -1.74 0.43
N TRP A 300 -11.29 -2.58 -0.44
CA TRP A 300 -12.04 -3.44 -1.34
C TRP A 300 -12.32 -4.80 -0.71
N THR A 301 -13.38 -5.47 -1.11
CA THR A 301 -13.48 -6.91 -0.85
C THR A 301 -12.42 -7.66 -1.66
N ALA A 302 -12.05 -8.88 -1.23
CA ALA A 302 -11.05 -9.68 -1.93
C ALA A 302 -11.44 -9.92 -3.39
N ASP A 303 -12.70 -10.28 -3.65
CA ASP A 303 -13.21 -10.53 -5.01
C ASP A 303 -13.19 -9.27 -5.88
N GLN A 304 -13.62 -8.13 -5.34
CA GLN A 304 -13.56 -6.85 -6.05
C GLN A 304 -12.13 -6.47 -6.42
N LEU A 305 -11.19 -6.56 -5.47
CA LEU A 305 -9.80 -6.22 -5.71
C LEU A 305 -9.14 -7.15 -6.72
N GLU A 306 -9.45 -8.44 -6.65
CA GLU A 306 -8.98 -9.43 -7.62
C GLU A 306 -9.55 -9.15 -9.01
N ASN A 307 -10.87 -8.92 -9.13
CA ASN A 307 -11.51 -8.56 -10.39
C ASN A 307 -10.92 -7.26 -10.97
N PHE A 308 -10.70 -6.25 -10.14
CA PHE A 308 -10.05 -5.00 -10.53
C PHE A 308 -8.64 -5.28 -11.10
N ARG A 309 -7.78 -5.94 -10.34
CA ARG A 309 -6.39 -6.23 -10.72
C ARG A 309 -6.29 -7.09 -11.99
N ASN A 310 -7.19 -8.04 -12.17
CA ASN A 310 -7.16 -8.93 -13.33
C ASN A 310 -7.59 -8.24 -14.63
N GLN A 311 -8.45 -7.22 -14.58
CA GLN A 311 -9.04 -6.61 -15.76
C GLN A 311 -8.56 -5.19 -16.05
N ILE A 312 -7.98 -4.48 -15.06
CA ILE A 312 -7.62 -3.07 -15.22
C ILE A 312 -6.67 -2.83 -16.40
N MET A 313 -5.69 -3.71 -16.62
CA MET A 313 -4.75 -3.54 -17.72
C MET A 313 -5.43 -3.70 -19.09
N GLU A 314 -6.44 -4.53 -19.21
CA GLU A 314 -7.23 -4.68 -20.44
C GLU A 314 -8.04 -3.42 -20.74
N VAL A 315 -8.61 -2.79 -19.70
CA VAL A 315 -9.31 -1.51 -19.84
C VAL A 315 -8.35 -0.39 -20.23
N LEU A 316 -7.21 -0.29 -19.56
CA LEU A 316 -6.22 0.75 -19.84
C LEU A 316 -5.59 0.61 -21.24
N ASN A 317 -5.55 -0.60 -21.79
CA ASN A 317 -5.09 -0.91 -23.13
C ASN A 317 -6.23 -0.84 -24.19
N GLY A 318 -7.47 -0.60 -23.77
CA GLY A 318 -8.64 -0.49 -24.64
C GLY A 318 -9.12 -1.83 -25.22
N THR A 319 -8.74 -2.96 -24.64
CA THR A 319 -9.17 -4.30 -25.04
C THR A 319 -10.41 -4.80 -24.31
N LEU A 320 -10.73 -4.18 -23.16
CA LEU A 320 -11.98 -4.37 -22.42
C LEU A 320 -12.74 -3.06 -22.36
N ASP A 321 -14.04 -3.12 -22.60
CA ASP A 321 -14.96 -1.98 -22.47
C ASP A 321 -15.17 -1.57 -21.02
N GLU A 322 -15.23 -0.26 -20.75
CA GLU A 322 -15.33 0.30 -19.40
C GLU A 322 -16.63 -0.07 -18.69
N GLU A 323 -17.75 -0.12 -19.41
CA GLU A 323 -19.05 -0.52 -18.84
C GLU A 323 -19.03 -1.99 -18.42
N GLN A 324 -18.41 -2.83 -19.27
CA GLN A 324 -18.24 -4.24 -18.97
C GLN A 324 -17.32 -4.44 -17.76
N PHE A 325 -16.21 -3.68 -17.67
CA PHE A 325 -15.34 -3.68 -16.50
C PHE A 325 -16.09 -3.34 -15.22
N CYS A 326 -16.85 -2.24 -15.21
CA CYS A 326 -17.66 -1.83 -14.07
C CYS A 326 -18.68 -2.89 -13.65
N THR A 327 -19.24 -3.62 -14.63
CA THR A 327 -20.17 -4.72 -14.36
C THR A 327 -19.45 -5.92 -13.73
N ASN A 328 -18.28 -6.27 -14.24
CA ASN A 328 -17.50 -7.42 -13.77
C ASN A 328 -16.94 -7.23 -12.36
N LEU A 329 -16.69 -5.97 -11.97
CA LEU A 329 -16.09 -5.62 -10.69
C LEU A 329 -16.87 -6.12 -9.48
N TYR A 330 -18.18 -6.30 -9.64
CA TYR A 330 -19.13 -6.69 -8.58
C TYR A 330 -19.75 -8.08 -8.78
N GLN A 331 -19.27 -8.89 -9.70
CA GLN A 331 -19.66 -10.28 -9.91
C GLN A 331 -18.83 -11.24 -9.05
#